data_cfb8baa92963728a171cc0be7438a990
#
_entry.id   cfb8baa92963728a171cc0be7438a990
#
_cell.length_a   1.000
_cell.length_b   1.000
_cell.length_c   1.000
_cell.angle_alpha   90.00
_cell.angle_beta   90.00
_cell.angle_gamma   90.00
#
_symmetry.space_group_name_H-M   'P 1'
#
loop_
_entity.id
_entity.type
_entity.pdbx_description
1 polymer ?
#
loop_
_entity_poly.entity_id
_entity_poly.type
_entity_poly.pdbx_seq_one_letter_code
_entity_poly.pdbx_strand_id
1 'polypeptide(L)'
;MIDNVVLVYDNVLGDNQELAVSGSVTVKPAPTLPYVLWEDIELGSHGTENAFFDVTNGRTMTPCDVIEHKEWVTFAMDNTSGAPTARLLNPANIGTNLLNSQFCNGTALNLNDYAIWKESTQTTPFKKVTDDALIAKVTNGEITNIRDDIGDVEASDIKTNTPTVAAGEVYYFYHKEKFGLIWVKQLNIQTDRKLNTIIMNVYYEK
;
A
#
# COMPACT_ATOMS: atom_id res chain seq x y z
N MET A 1 -30.67 -2.53 16.90
CA MET A 1 -31.20 -1.48 17.79
C MET A 1 -30.38 -1.59 19.07
N ILE A 2 -29.74 -0.53 19.52
CA ILE A 2 -29.01 -0.53 20.80
C ILE A 2 -30.01 0.04 21.80
N ASP A 3 -30.45 -0.77 22.74
CA ASP A 3 -31.57 -0.41 23.64
C ASP A 3 -31.14 0.48 24.82
N ASN A 4 -29.87 0.57 25.16
CA ASN A 4 -29.34 1.45 26.19
C ASN A 4 -27.95 1.98 25.80
N VAL A 5 -27.79 3.30 25.79
CA VAL A 5 -26.49 3.96 25.71
C VAL A 5 -26.24 4.66 27.04
N VAL A 6 -25.23 4.23 27.75
CA VAL A 6 -24.76 4.90 28.97
C VAL A 6 -23.55 5.74 28.59
N LEU A 7 -23.66 7.06 28.78
CA LEU A 7 -22.51 7.95 28.65
C LEU A 7 -21.86 8.07 30.04
N VAL A 8 -20.62 7.58 30.16
CA VAL A 8 -19.80 7.76 31.36
C VAL A 8 -18.87 8.93 31.11
N TYR A 9 -18.86 9.91 31.99
CA TYR A 9 -17.92 11.02 31.91
C TYR A 9 -17.37 11.32 33.31
N ASP A 10 -16.09 11.71 33.36
CA ASP A 10 -15.46 12.18 34.58
C ASP A 10 -15.70 13.68 34.76
N ASN A 11 -16.19 14.08 35.92
CA ASN A 11 -16.24 15.50 36.26
C ASN A 11 -14.88 15.97 36.82
N VAL A 12 -14.73 17.26 37.02
CA VAL A 12 -13.50 17.89 37.54
C VAL A 12 -13.10 17.40 38.95
N LEU A 13 -13.99 16.68 39.61
CA LEU A 13 -13.78 16.13 40.97
C LEU A 13 -13.43 14.63 40.92
N GLY A 14 -13.39 14.02 39.75
CA GLY A 14 -13.04 12.61 39.56
C GLY A 14 -14.15 11.60 39.92
N ASP A 15 -15.39 12.05 40.08
CA ASP A 15 -16.53 11.17 40.26
C ASP A 15 -17.13 10.75 38.97
N ASN A 16 -17.20 9.44 38.69
CA ASN A 16 -17.91 8.90 37.54
C ASN A 16 -19.40 9.19 37.67
N GLN A 17 -19.95 9.94 36.73
CA GLN A 17 -21.38 10.23 36.65
C GLN A 17 -21.98 9.41 35.52
N GLU A 18 -23.06 8.70 35.81
CA GLU A 18 -23.86 8.01 34.80
C GLU A 18 -25.06 8.89 34.44
N LEU A 19 -25.15 9.32 33.19
CA LEU A 19 -26.30 9.98 32.65
C LEU A 19 -27.15 8.98 31.88
N ALA A 20 -28.31 8.61 32.44
CA ALA A 20 -29.28 7.80 31.72
C ALA A 20 -29.96 8.68 30.66
N VAL A 21 -29.65 8.46 29.37
CA VAL A 21 -30.33 9.11 28.27
C VAL A 21 -31.53 8.24 27.86
N SER A 22 -32.73 8.70 28.18
CA SER A 22 -33.95 8.07 27.69
C SER A 22 -34.23 8.56 26.25
N GLY A 23 -33.99 7.72 25.27
CA GLY A 23 -34.23 8.00 23.87
C GLY A 23 -33.60 6.93 22.96
N SER A 24 -34.16 6.76 21.76
CA SER A 24 -33.53 5.91 20.76
C SER A 24 -32.36 6.63 20.11
N VAL A 25 -31.14 6.08 20.24
CA VAL A 25 -30.00 6.55 19.45
C VAL A 25 -30.01 5.79 18.13
N THR A 26 -30.26 6.50 17.04
CA THR A 26 -30.09 5.93 15.69
C THR A 26 -28.59 6.04 15.35
N VAL A 27 -27.88 4.92 15.47
CA VAL A 27 -26.50 4.86 14.97
C VAL A 27 -26.58 4.78 13.44
N LYS A 28 -26.24 5.88 12.77
CA LYS A 28 -26.07 5.86 11.32
C LYS A 28 -24.81 5.02 11.03
N PRO A 29 -24.92 3.94 10.23
CA PRO A 29 -23.73 3.18 9.84
C PRO A 29 -22.70 4.13 9.22
N ALA A 30 -21.44 3.94 9.53
CA ALA A 30 -20.36 4.66 8.86
C ALA A 30 -20.51 4.46 7.34
N PRO A 31 -20.33 5.52 6.53
CA PRO A 31 -20.39 5.37 5.09
C PRO A 31 -19.38 4.33 4.62
N THR A 32 -19.85 3.36 3.84
CA THR A 32 -18.95 2.39 3.22
C THR A 32 -18.17 3.11 2.12
N LEU A 33 -16.89 3.33 2.32
CA LEU A 33 -16.03 3.94 1.32
C LEU A 33 -15.90 3.02 0.08
N PRO A 34 -15.88 3.56 -1.14
CA PRO A 34 -15.75 2.81 -2.38
C PRO A 34 -14.32 2.30 -2.62
N TYR A 35 -13.46 2.39 -1.63
CA TYR A 35 -12.08 1.93 -1.64
C TYR A 35 -11.72 1.27 -0.30
N VAL A 36 -10.60 0.57 -0.27
CA VAL A 36 -9.90 0.16 0.94
C VAL A 36 -8.70 1.08 1.16
N LEU A 37 -8.39 1.35 2.41
CA LEU A 37 -7.17 2.04 2.83
C LEU A 37 -6.34 1.07 3.67
N TRP A 38 -5.12 0.83 3.23
CA TRP A 38 -4.10 0.11 3.97
C TRP A 38 -3.09 1.12 4.50
N GLU A 39 -3.05 1.28 5.81
CA GLU A 39 -2.20 2.29 6.46
C GLU A 39 -0.90 1.67 6.97
N ASP A 40 0.15 2.48 6.95
CA ASP A 40 1.45 2.16 7.52
C ASP A 40 2.06 0.84 7.03
N ILE A 41 1.80 0.52 5.75
CA ILE A 41 2.41 -0.65 5.11
C ILE A 41 3.91 -0.43 5.03
N GLU A 42 4.67 -1.32 5.66
CA GLU A 42 6.11 -1.34 5.57
C GLU A 42 6.58 -2.41 4.57
N LEU A 43 7.26 -1.97 3.51
CA LEU A 43 7.96 -2.85 2.58
C LEU A 43 9.47 -2.70 2.75
N GLY A 44 10.16 -3.81 2.76
CA GLY A 44 11.60 -3.85 2.74
C GLY A 44 12.17 -4.12 1.36
N SER A 45 13.46 -3.82 1.18
CA SER A 45 14.17 -4.16 -0.04
C SER A 45 14.55 -5.65 -0.06
N HIS A 46 15.25 -6.06 -1.11
CA HIS A 46 15.64 -7.45 -1.37
C HIS A 46 16.47 -8.16 -0.29
N GLY A 47 16.86 -7.49 0.78
CA GLY A 47 17.49 -8.09 1.96
C GLY A 47 16.54 -8.33 3.12
N THR A 48 15.26 -7.97 2.97
CA THR A 48 14.21 -8.13 3.98
C THR A 48 13.25 -9.24 3.58
N GLU A 49 12.48 -9.72 4.55
CA GLU A 49 11.48 -10.78 4.29
C GLU A 49 10.20 -10.25 3.61
N ASN A 50 9.96 -8.93 3.65
CA ASN A 50 8.69 -8.33 3.23
C ASN A 50 8.90 -7.36 2.06
N ALA A 51 9.38 -7.85 0.93
CA ALA A 51 9.64 -7.01 -0.24
C ALA A 51 8.45 -6.87 -1.22
N PHE A 52 7.38 -7.61 -1.02
CA PHE A 52 6.25 -7.69 -1.94
C PHE A 52 4.94 -7.30 -1.25
N PHE A 53 3.99 -6.76 -2.01
CA PHE A 53 2.70 -6.32 -1.50
C PHE A 53 1.54 -6.89 -2.32
N ASP A 54 0.54 -7.38 -1.62
CA ASP A 54 -0.77 -7.80 -2.13
C ASP A 54 -1.82 -6.77 -1.72
N VAL A 55 -2.23 -5.91 -2.65
CA VAL A 55 -3.22 -4.85 -2.38
C VAL A 55 -4.62 -5.40 -2.14
N THR A 56 -4.93 -6.57 -2.68
CA THR A 56 -6.27 -7.16 -2.53
C THR A 56 -6.54 -7.55 -1.08
N ASN A 57 -5.53 -8.09 -0.41
CA ASN A 57 -5.63 -8.56 0.98
C ASN A 57 -4.93 -7.61 1.98
N GLY A 58 -4.29 -6.54 1.52
CA GLY A 58 -3.62 -5.56 2.36
C GLY A 58 -2.46 -6.11 3.17
N ARG A 59 -1.67 -6.99 2.58
CA ARG A 59 -0.59 -7.67 3.28
C ARG A 59 0.73 -7.59 2.54
N THR A 60 1.79 -7.56 3.31
CA THR A 60 3.13 -7.82 2.82
C THR A 60 3.35 -9.31 2.61
N MET A 61 4.17 -9.66 1.66
CA MET A 61 4.43 -11.05 1.29
C MET A 61 5.93 -11.36 1.38
N THR A 62 6.23 -12.52 1.90
CA THR A 62 7.57 -13.08 1.93
C THR A 62 7.92 -13.73 0.58
N PRO A 63 9.21 -14.04 0.31
CA PRO A 63 9.58 -14.82 -0.86
C PRO A 63 8.87 -16.18 -0.93
N CYS A 64 8.59 -16.82 0.21
CA CYS A 64 7.85 -18.07 0.24
C CYS A 64 6.39 -17.90 -0.21
N ASP A 65 5.71 -16.86 0.28
CA ASP A 65 4.35 -16.53 -0.18
C ASP A 65 4.31 -16.28 -1.68
N VAL A 66 5.33 -15.60 -2.22
CA VAL A 66 5.42 -15.30 -3.66
C VAL A 66 5.59 -16.55 -4.51
N ILE A 67 6.32 -17.57 -4.03
CA ILE A 67 6.43 -18.84 -4.74
C ILE A 67 5.07 -19.52 -4.86
N GLU A 68 4.30 -19.49 -3.80
CA GLU A 68 2.99 -20.16 -3.74
C GLU A 68 1.89 -19.35 -4.43
N HIS A 69 1.97 -18.01 -4.37
CA HIS A 69 0.91 -17.09 -4.73
C HIS A 69 1.39 -15.89 -5.58
N LYS A 70 2.03 -16.18 -6.70
CA LYS A 70 2.58 -15.15 -7.62
C LYS A 70 1.54 -14.14 -8.10
N GLU A 71 0.32 -14.62 -8.32
CA GLU A 71 -0.81 -13.85 -8.83
C GLU A 71 -1.35 -12.81 -7.84
N TRP A 72 -0.90 -12.87 -6.58
CA TRP A 72 -1.29 -11.90 -5.54
C TRP A 72 -0.38 -10.68 -5.48
N VAL A 73 0.83 -10.78 -6.04
CA VAL A 73 1.79 -9.67 -6.01
C VAL A 73 1.29 -8.50 -6.83
N THR A 74 1.03 -7.38 -6.16
CA THR A 74 0.69 -6.11 -6.82
C THR A 74 1.94 -5.34 -7.23
N PHE A 75 2.88 -5.19 -6.31
CA PHE A 75 4.18 -4.58 -6.57
C PHE A 75 5.22 -5.04 -5.55
N ALA A 76 6.46 -4.75 -5.84
CA ALA A 76 7.59 -5.01 -4.94
C ALA A 76 8.37 -3.73 -4.67
N MET A 77 9.20 -3.76 -3.64
CA MET A 77 10.16 -2.70 -3.33
C MET A 77 11.58 -3.19 -3.57
N ASP A 78 12.40 -2.33 -4.16
CA ASP A 78 13.83 -2.58 -4.38
C ASP A 78 14.65 -1.31 -4.23
N ASN A 79 15.97 -1.47 -4.20
CA ASN A 79 16.92 -0.37 -4.23
C ASN A 79 17.48 -0.18 -5.64
N THR A 80 17.74 1.07 -6.02
CA THR A 80 18.55 1.31 -7.21
C THR A 80 20.01 1.03 -6.91
N SER A 81 20.69 0.37 -7.84
CA SER A 81 22.14 0.17 -7.75
C SER A 81 22.86 1.53 -7.74
N GLY A 82 23.70 1.75 -6.75
CA GLY A 82 24.58 2.93 -6.70
C GLY A 82 24.07 4.15 -5.95
N ALA A 83 22.78 4.25 -5.59
CA ALA A 83 22.23 5.36 -4.83
C ALA A 83 21.35 4.88 -3.65
N PRO A 84 21.26 5.61 -2.56
CA PRO A 84 20.37 5.30 -1.45
C PRO A 84 18.92 5.67 -1.81
N THR A 85 18.36 5.01 -2.84
CA THR A 85 17.03 5.30 -3.35
C THR A 85 16.19 4.04 -3.35
N ALA A 86 14.93 4.17 -3.00
CA ALA A 86 13.94 3.13 -3.11
C ALA A 86 13.19 3.26 -4.43
N ARG A 87 12.72 2.15 -4.96
CA ARG A 87 11.82 2.13 -6.12
C ARG A 87 10.72 1.10 -5.92
N LEU A 88 9.56 1.38 -6.50
CA LEU A 88 8.50 0.41 -6.64
C LEU A 88 8.71 -0.35 -7.95
N LEU A 89 8.46 -1.64 -7.93
CA LEU A 89 8.62 -2.52 -9.09
C LEU A 89 7.28 -3.08 -9.52
N ASN A 90 6.94 -2.85 -10.78
CA ASN A 90 5.90 -3.60 -11.46
C ASN A 90 6.33 -5.08 -11.56
N PRO A 91 5.49 -6.05 -11.17
CA PRO A 91 5.82 -7.48 -11.25
C PRO A 91 6.34 -7.92 -12.61
N ALA A 92 5.76 -7.43 -13.70
CA ALA A 92 6.20 -7.74 -15.07
C ALA A 92 7.64 -7.30 -15.37
N ASN A 93 8.24 -6.43 -14.54
CA ASN A 93 9.58 -5.87 -14.73
C ASN A 93 10.55 -6.25 -13.62
N ILE A 94 10.19 -7.18 -12.76
CA ILE A 94 11.11 -7.67 -11.75
C ILE A 94 12.23 -8.45 -12.43
N GLY A 95 13.46 -7.99 -12.22
CA GLY A 95 14.64 -8.60 -12.82
C GLY A 95 15.13 -9.82 -12.04
N THR A 96 15.83 -10.72 -12.74
CA THR A 96 16.45 -11.89 -12.14
C THR A 96 17.34 -11.56 -10.93
N ASN A 97 17.98 -10.40 -10.93
CA ASN A 97 18.84 -9.98 -9.81
C ASN A 97 18.07 -9.81 -8.50
N LEU A 98 16.85 -9.26 -8.56
CA LEU A 98 16.00 -9.16 -7.36
C LEU A 98 15.60 -10.55 -6.88
N LEU A 99 15.12 -11.40 -7.78
CA LEU A 99 14.68 -12.75 -7.43
C LEU A 99 15.81 -13.60 -6.86
N ASN A 100 17.01 -13.52 -7.45
CA ASN A 100 18.18 -14.25 -6.96
C ASN A 100 18.65 -13.78 -5.58
N SER A 101 18.23 -12.62 -5.12
CA SER A 101 18.52 -12.10 -3.78
C SER A 101 17.41 -12.37 -2.77
N GLN A 102 16.29 -12.93 -3.20
CA GLN A 102 15.18 -13.35 -2.33
C GLN A 102 15.29 -14.85 -2.02
N PHE A 103 14.98 -15.21 -0.80
CA PHE A 103 15.16 -16.57 -0.31
C PHE A 103 13.88 -17.08 0.36
N CYS A 104 13.56 -18.33 0.09
CA CYS A 104 12.58 -19.10 0.85
C CYS A 104 13.30 -20.26 1.54
N ASN A 105 13.28 -20.28 2.87
CA ASN A 105 13.93 -21.31 3.67
C ASN A 105 15.43 -21.54 3.29
N GLY A 106 16.14 -20.44 3.00
CA GLY A 106 17.53 -20.48 2.57
C GLY A 106 17.77 -20.84 1.11
N THR A 107 16.71 -21.11 0.35
CA THR A 107 16.78 -21.39 -1.10
C THR A 107 16.41 -20.14 -1.89
N ALA A 108 17.29 -19.69 -2.79
CA ALA A 108 17.02 -18.56 -3.67
C ALA A 108 15.86 -18.88 -4.63
N LEU A 109 15.03 -17.88 -4.93
CA LEU A 109 14.05 -17.95 -6.01
C LEU A 109 14.79 -18.22 -7.32
N ASN A 110 14.40 -19.25 -8.03
CA ASN A 110 15.12 -19.68 -9.22
C ASN A 110 14.59 -19.03 -10.52
N LEU A 111 15.34 -19.16 -11.60
CA LEU A 111 14.99 -18.61 -12.91
C LEU A 111 13.68 -19.15 -13.48
N ASN A 112 13.31 -20.39 -13.17
CA ASN A 112 12.03 -20.94 -13.62
C ASN A 112 10.85 -20.24 -12.94
N ASP A 113 10.99 -19.94 -11.64
CA ASP A 113 9.98 -19.17 -10.92
C ASP A 113 9.84 -17.76 -11.51
N TYR A 114 10.96 -17.15 -11.92
CA TYR A 114 10.96 -15.87 -12.59
C TYR A 114 10.23 -15.90 -13.93
N ALA A 115 10.49 -16.90 -14.76
CA ALA A 115 9.85 -17.04 -16.06
C ALA A 115 8.32 -17.16 -15.90
N ILE A 116 7.88 -18.07 -15.03
CA ILE A 116 6.45 -18.26 -14.73
C ILE A 116 5.83 -16.96 -14.20
N TRP A 117 6.55 -16.23 -13.35
CA TRP A 117 6.03 -15.00 -12.78
C TRP A 117 5.93 -13.87 -13.80
N LYS A 118 6.94 -13.70 -14.64
CA LYS A 118 6.91 -12.74 -15.76
C LYS A 118 5.79 -13.05 -16.76
N GLU A 119 5.51 -14.32 -17.00
CA GLU A 119 4.43 -14.79 -17.86
C GLU A 119 3.05 -14.66 -17.21
N SER A 120 2.96 -14.60 -15.89
CA SER A 120 1.70 -14.45 -15.16
C SER A 120 1.02 -13.09 -15.34
N THR A 121 1.61 -12.21 -16.15
CA THR A 121 1.03 -10.97 -16.69
C THR A 121 0.49 -9.98 -15.68
N GLN A 122 0.84 -10.09 -14.42
CA GLN A 122 0.49 -9.08 -13.44
C GLN A 122 1.24 -7.80 -13.77
N THR A 123 0.53 -6.81 -14.25
CA THR A 123 1.10 -5.49 -14.53
C THR A 123 0.56 -4.48 -13.53
N THR A 124 1.45 -3.70 -12.96
CA THR A 124 1.09 -2.59 -12.07
C THR A 124 1.95 -1.40 -12.45
N PRO A 125 1.57 -0.65 -13.50
CA PRO A 125 2.25 0.59 -13.84
C PRO A 125 1.95 1.68 -12.83
N PHE A 126 2.82 2.69 -12.77
CA PHE A 126 2.75 3.82 -11.87
C PHE A 126 2.82 5.15 -12.63
N LYS A 127 2.35 6.21 -11.99
CA LYS A 127 2.55 7.60 -12.43
C LYS A 127 2.63 8.48 -11.19
N LYS A 128 3.64 9.34 -11.12
CA LYS A 128 3.73 10.31 -10.02
C LYS A 128 2.59 11.32 -10.12
N VAL A 129 1.95 11.60 -8.99
CA VAL A 129 0.96 12.68 -8.87
C VAL A 129 1.71 14.01 -8.84
N THR A 130 1.25 14.96 -9.64
CA THR A 130 1.76 16.34 -9.70
C THR A 130 0.72 17.39 -9.34
N ASP A 131 -0.52 16.97 -9.07
CA ASP A 131 -1.60 17.83 -8.62
C ASP A 131 -1.51 18.01 -7.10
N ASP A 132 -1.15 19.22 -6.67
CA ASP A 132 -1.00 19.57 -5.26
C ASP A 132 -2.32 19.42 -4.47
N ALA A 133 -3.47 19.64 -5.11
CA ALA A 133 -4.77 19.48 -4.45
C ALA A 133 -5.05 18.00 -4.14
N LEU A 134 -4.76 17.11 -5.07
CA LEU A 134 -4.89 15.67 -4.84
C LEU A 134 -3.86 15.17 -3.83
N ILE A 135 -2.61 15.65 -3.89
CA ILE A 135 -1.59 15.31 -2.89
C ILE A 135 -2.09 15.69 -1.50
N ALA A 136 -2.64 16.90 -1.32
CA ALA A 136 -3.19 17.35 -0.04
C ALA A 136 -4.34 16.45 0.44
N LYS A 137 -5.29 16.09 -0.43
CA LYS A 137 -6.38 15.15 -0.08
C LYS A 137 -5.85 13.80 0.40
N VAL A 138 -4.88 13.23 -0.30
CA VAL A 138 -4.29 11.93 0.05
C VAL A 138 -3.57 12.01 1.41
N THR A 139 -2.75 13.04 1.61
CA THR A 139 -1.94 13.19 2.83
C THR A 139 -2.76 13.56 4.06
N ASN A 140 -3.91 14.22 3.87
CA ASN A 140 -4.85 14.55 4.94
C ASN A 140 -5.89 13.45 5.21
N GLY A 141 -5.94 12.39 4.39
CA GLY A 141 -6.97 11.35 4.51
C GLY A 141 -8.35 11.80 4.04
N GLU A 142 -8.42 12.76 3.12
CA GLU A 142 -9.66 13.38 2.63
C GLU A 142 -10.18 12.74 1.32
N ILE A 143 -9.62 11.60 0.91
CA ILE A 143 -10.12 10.85 -0.25
C ILE A 143 -11.52 10.32 0.07
N THR A 144 -12.46 10.58 -0.82
CA THR A 144 -13.84 10.10 -0.70
C THR A 144 -14.18 9.03 -1.72
N ASN A 145 -13.67 9.20 -2.94
CA ASN A 145 -13.80 8.26 -4.04
C ASN A 145 -12.56 8.42 -4.95
N ILE A 146 -11.81 7.34 -5.17
CA ILE A 146 -10.57 7.42 -5.94
C ILE A 146 -10.85 7.94 -7.36
N ARG A 147 -11.86 7.42 -8.07
CA ARG A 147 -12.18 7.85 -9.44
C ARG A 147 -12.56 9.32 -9.54
N ASP A 148 -13.39 9.79 -8.63
CA ASP A 148 -13.82 11.19 -8.63
C ASP A 148 -12.65 12.13 -8.27
N ASP A 149 -11.81 11.70 -7.32
CA ASP A 149 -10.69 12.51 -6.83
C ASP A 149 -9.52 12.57 -7.83
N ILE A 150 -9.28 11.51 -8.64
CA ILE A 150 -8.23 11.51 -9.66
C ILE A 150 -8.66 12.18 -10.97
N GLY A 151 -9.96 12.45 -11.15
CA GLY A 151 -10.50 13.13 -12.32
C GLY A 151 -10.27 12.39 -13.65
N ASP A 152 -9.75 13.09 -14.65
CA ASP A 152 -9.59 12.56 -16.02
C ASP A 152 -8.35 11.68 -16.24
N VAL A 153 -7.74 11.16 -15.16
CA VAL A 153 -6.60 10.24 -15.29
C VAL A 153 -7.07 8.89 -15.82
N GLU A 154 -6.54 8.50 -16.97
CA GLU A 154 -6.84 7.23 -17.62
C GLU A 154 -5.75 6.17 -17.32
N ALA A 155 -6.11 4.89 -17.39
CA ALA A 155 -5.15 3.80 -17.20
C ALA A 155 -3.97 3.89 -18.19
N SER A 156 -4.23 4.37 -19.40
CA SER A 156 -3.22 4.60 -20.45
C SER A 156 -2.19 5.70 -20.10
N ASP A 157 -2.47 6.54 -19.11
CA ASP A 157 -1.56 7.59 -18.64
C ASP A 157 -0.55 7.06 -17.62
N ILE A 158 -0.84 5.92 -17.01
CA ILE A 158 -0.02 5.29 -15.98
C ILE A 158 0.92 4.30 -16.65
N LYS A 159 2.19 4.71 -16.86
CA LYS A 159 3.13 3.98 -17.75
C LYS A 159 4.49 3.62 -17.12
N THR A 160 4.82 4.19 -15.97
CA THR A 160 6.12 3.98 -15.37
C THR A 160 6.17 2.62 -14.67
N ASN A 161 7.12 1.78 -15.06
CA ASN A 161 7.21 0.43 -14.51
C ASN A 161 8.01 0.34 -13.21
N THR A 162 8.95 1.28 -13.01
CA THR A 162 9.89 1.25 -11.88
C THR A 162 10.20 2.67 -11.38
N PRO A 163 9.21 3.38 -10.80
CA PRO A 163 9.47 4.73 -10.30
C PRO A 163 10.43 4.68 -9.11
N THR A 164 11.42 5.57 -9.12
CA THR A 164 12.16 5.94 -7.91
C THR A 164 11.26 6.81 -7.06
N VAL A 165 11.17 6.51 -5.78
CA VAL A 165 10.24 7.15 -4.85
C VAL A 165 10.96 7.92 -3.75
N ALA A 166 10.34 8.99 -3.26
CA ALA A 166 10.80 9.78 -2.13
C ALA A 166 9.68 9.97 -1.10
N ALA A 167 10.06 10.25 0.14
CA ALA A 167 9.11 10.56 1.20
C ALA A 167 8.29 11.81 0.84
N GLY A 168 6.99 11.77 1.12
CA GLY A 168 6.02 12.82 0.79
C GLY A 168 5.41 12.68 -0.61
N GLU A 169 5.95 11.86 -1.48
CA GLU A 169 5.42 11.69 -2.84
C GLU A 169 4.18 10.80 -2.87
N VAL A 170 3.29 11.11 -3.83
CA VAL A 170 2.09 10.34 -4.12
C VAL A 170 2.18 9.80 -5.53
N TYR A 171 1.71 8.57 -5.71
CA TYR A 171 1.70 7.88 -7.00
C TYR A 171 0.33 7.30 -7.29
N TYR A 172 -0.13 7.45 -8.54
CA TYR A 172 -1.16 6.58 -9.10
C TYR A 172 -0.56 5.22 -9.39
N PHE A 173 -1.39 4.18 -9.22
CA PHE A 173 -1.13 2.87 -9.82
C PHE A 173 -2.41 2.29 -10.39
N TYR A 174 -2.26 1.35 -11.33
CA TYR A 174 -3.38 0.65 -11.95
C TYR A 174 -3.11 -0.84 -11.90
N HIS A 175 -4.04 -1.60 -11.34
CA HIS A 175 -3.89 -3.03 -11.15
C HIS A 175 -5.24 -3.73 -11.24
N LYS A 176 -5.36 -4.80 -12.03
CA LYS A 176 -6.60 -5.58 -12.21
C LYS A 176 -7.82 -4.68 -12.47
N GLU A 177 -7.68 -3.78 -13.44
CA GLU A 177 -8.73 -2.85 -13.88
C GLU A 177 -9.21 -1.84 -12.82
N LYS A 178 -8.45 -1.64 -11.75
CA LYS A 178 -8.75 -0.73 -10.65
C LYS A 178 -7.62 0.26 -10.44
N PHE A 179 -8.01 1.48 -10.06
CA PHE A 179 -7.06 2.51 -9.68
C PHE A 179 -6.70 2.43 -8.21
N GLY A 180 -5.52 2.88 -7.89
CA GLY A 180 -5.08 3.11 -6.54
C GLY A 180 -4.15 4.29 -6.42
N LEU A 181 -3.95 4.71 -5.18
CA LEU A 181 -3.01 5.77 -4.80
C LEU A 181 -2.06 5.22 -3.75
N ILE A 182 -0.78 5.56 -3.87
CA ILE A 182 0.25 5.27 -2.89
C ILE A 182 0.78 6.59 -2.37
N TRP A 183 0.72 6.80 -1.07
CA TRP A 183 1.44 7.88 -0.40
C TRP A 183 2.65 7.32 0.32
N VAL A 184 3.83 7.72 -0.11
CA VAL A 184 5.10 7.37 0.51
C VAL A 184 5.30 8.24 1.75
N LYS A 185 5.06 7.70 2.93
CA LYS A 185 5.19 8.45 4.20
C LYS A 185 6.64 8.62 4.62
N GLN A 186 7.42 7.56 4.51
CA GLN A 186 8.79 7.53 5.02
C GLN A 186 9.66 6.58 4.21
N LEU A 187 10.93 6.94 4.07
CA LEU A 187 12.00 6.07 3.62
C LEU A 187 13.03 5.91 4.73
N ASN A 188 13.30 4.68 5.11
CA ASN A 188 14.36 4.32 6.05
C ASN A 188 15.57 3.83 5.25
N ILE A 189 16.53 4.70 5.05
CA ILE A 189 17.75 4.40 4.30
C ILE A 189 18.82 3.92 5.26
N GLN A 190 19.29 2.69 5.07
CA GLN A 190 20.30 2.04 5.88
C GLN A 190 21.67 2.04 5.17
N THR A 191 22.74 1.87 5.93
CA THR A 191 24.10 1.70 5.38
C THR A 191 24.15 0.46 4.50
N ASP A 192 23.55 -0.66 4.95
CA ASP A 192 23.27 -1.80 4.09
C ASP A 192 21.94 -1.55 3.36
N ARG A 193 22.03 -1.24 2.07
CA ARG A 193 20.88 -0.98 1.21
C ARG A 193 19.86 -2.12 1.14
N LYS A 194 20.29 -3.35 1.44
CA LYS A 194 19.38 -4.50 1.51
C LYS A 194 18.36 -4.39 2.64
N LEU A 195 18.63 -3.53 3.61
CA LEU A 195 17.78 -3.30 4.77
C LEU A 195 16.93 -2.03 4.66
N ASN A 196 16.95 -1.35 3.50
CA ASN A 196 16.08 -0.20 3.30
C ASN A 196 14.62 -0.58 3.38
N THR A 197 13.82 0.26 4.01
CA THR A 197 12.36 0.09 4.06
C THR A 197 11.64 1.35 3.64
N ILE A 198 10.42 1.18 3.16
CA ILE A 198 9.47 2.23 2.82
C ILE A 198 8.21 2.04 3.65
N ILE A 199 7.70 3.12 4.24
CA ILE A 199 6.40 3.13 4.91
C ILE A 199 5.44 3.94 4.06
N MET A 200 4.27 3.38 3.76
CA MET A 200 3.30 3.98 2.86
C MET A 200 1.86 3.73 3.28
N ASN A 201 0.97 4.60 2.84
CA ASN A 201 -0.46 4.34 2.82
C ASN A 201 -0.87 3.97 1.38
N VAL A 202 -1.75 3.00 1.25
CA VAL A 202 -2.22 2.51 -0.05
C VAL A 202 -3.75 2.55 -0.08
N TYR A 203 -4.29 3.33 -1.00
CA TYR A 203 -5.71 3.41 -1.32
C TYR A 203 -5.98 2.57 -2.56
N TYR A 204 -7.04 1.76 -2.57
CA TYR A 204 -7.35 0.89 -3.69
C TYR A 204 -8.86 0.73 -3.87
N GLU A 205 -9.36 0.89 -5.09
CA GLU A 205 -10.78 0.69 -5.44
C GLU A 205 -11.29 -0.69 -5.05
N LYS A 206 -12.57 -0.76 -4.63
CA LYS A 206 -13.25 -2.02 -4.30
C LYS A 206 -13.83 -2.72 -5.53
#